data_2a9b9a1d232201ff578e6f920006c7e2
#
_entry.id   2a9b9a1d232201ff578e6f920006c7e2
#
_cell.length_a   1.000
_cell.length_b   1.000
_cell.length_c   1.000
_cell.angle_alpha   90.00
_cell.angle_beta   90.00
_cell.angle_gamma   90.00
#
_symmetry.space_group_name_H-M   'P 1'
#
loop_
_entity.id
_entity.type
_entity.pdbx_description
1 polymer ?
#
loop_
_entity_poly.entity_id
_entity_poly.type
_entity_poly.pdbx_seq_one_letter_code
_entity_poly.pdbx_strand_id
1 'polypeptide(L)'
;MFPNITLDWGSKFYSFFNNSKVVQQLLLKEEKNQRNSLLYKMALNSGLDAFRYVYLFSSCQDTFVPFHSERIETSPTIRATKGSEKEVYQEMVNGFWNGVLHADKKVKVKKFDVYYENIAVSLDSIIGKTAHNNVLREANVIQMLLF
;
A
#
# COMPACT_ATOMS: atom_id res chain seq x y z
N MET A 1 2.91 1.69 21.94
CA MET A 1 3.81 2.78 22.38
C MET A 1 4.91 2.86 21.33
N PHE A 2 4.83 3.79 20.39
CA PHE A 2 5.85 3.92 19.35
C PHE A 2 7.05 4.65 19.94
N PRO A 3 8.30 4.21 19.67
CA PRO A 3 9.47 4.91 20.17
C PRO A 3 9.53 6.32 19.56
N ASN A 4 9.81 7.31 20.40
CA ASN A 4 10.09 8.68 20.01
C ASN A 4 11.32 8.71 19.09
N ILE A 5 11.09 8.66 17.79
CA ILE A 5 12.11 8.96 16.80
C ILE A 5 12.27 10.48 16.84
N THR A 6 13.49 10.90 17.14
CA THR A 6 13.93 12.27 17.39
C THR A 6 13.25 13.31 16.49
N LEU A 7 12.67 14.32 17.13
CA LEU A 7 11.81 15.38 16.59
C LEU A 7 12.34 16.12 15.34
N ASP A 8 13.62 16.02 15.01
CA ASP A 8 14.20 16.82 13.92
C ASP A 8 14.06 16.19 12.53
N TRP A 9 14.07 14.90 12.43
CA TRP A 9 13.81 14.19 11.17
C TRP A 9 12.30 14.14 10.84
N GLY A 10 11.49 13.95 11.87
CA GLY A 10 10.04 13.92 11.74
C GLY A 10 9.46 15.26 11.27
N SER A 11 10.00 16.39 11.73
CA SER A 11 9.50 17.72 11.37
C SER A 11 9.85 18.10 9.92
N LYS A 12 11.05 17.80 9.45
CA LYS A 12 11.45 18.02 8.04
C LYS A 12 10.73 17.07 7.07
N PHE A 13 10.60 15.81 7.47
CA PHE A 13 9.84 14.82 6.72
C PHE A 13 8.35 15.21 6.66
N TYR A 14 7.78 15.61 7.79
CA TYR A 14 6.38 16.05 7.90
C TYR A 14 6.12 17.33 7.09
N SER A 15 7.06 18.30 7.10
CA SER A 15 6.96 19.52 6.28
C SER A 15 7.07 19.24 4.78
N PHE A 16 7.98 18.35 4.38
CA PHE A 16 8.10 17.91 2.99
C PHE A 16 6.83 17.18 2.52
N PHE A 17 6.26 16.34 3.37
CA PHE A 17 5.05 15.59 3.06
C PHE A 17 3.80 16.49 3.03
N ASN A 18 3.66 17.47 3.93
CA ASN A 18 2.49 18.34 3.94
C ASN A 18 2.39 19.29 2.75
N ASN A 19 3.50 19.64 2.11
CA ASN A 19 3.53 20.54 0.95
C ASN A 19 3.47 19.81 -0.40
N SER A 20 3.59 18.50 -0.42
CA SER A 20 3.51 17.72 -1.65
C SER A 20 2.06 17.37 -1.99
N LYS A 21 1.57 17.82 -3.15
CA LYS A 21 0.26 17.41 -3.69
C LYS A 21 0.11 15.89 -3.75
N VAL A 22 1.16 15.20 -4.17
CA VAL A 22 1.17 13.73 -4.29
C VAL A 22 0.92 13.07 -2.93
N VAL A 23 1.59 13.57 -1.89
CA VAL A 23 1.41 13.02 -0.54
C VAL A 23 0.02 13.33 0.02
N GLN A 24 -0.51 14.52 -0.22
CA GLN A 24 -1.88 14.85 0.17
C GLN A 24 -2.89 13.93 -0.53
N GLN A 25 -2.67 13.60 -1.81
CA GLN A 25 -3.47 12.63 -2.56
C GLN A 25 -3.39 11.23 -1.95
N LEU A 26 -2.17 10.75 -1.67
CA LEU A 26 -1.97 9.44 -1.04
C LEU A 26 -2.59 9.34 0.36
N LEU A 27 -2.66 10.46 1.08
CA LEU A 27 -3.29 10.54 2.40
C LEU A 27 -4.79 10.87 2.35
N LEU A 28 -5.38 10.98 1.17
CA LEU A 28 -6.79 11.39 0.94
C LEU A 28 -7.12 12.75 1.59
N LYS A 29 -6.15 13.69 1.61
CA LYS A 29 -6.27 15.00 2.25
C LYS A 29 -6.42 16.16 1.26
N GLU A 30 -6.36 15.89 -0.05
CA GLU A 30 -6.50 16.91 -1.08
C GLU A 30 -7.94 17.44 -1.20
N GLU A 31 -8.92 16.67 -0.72
CA GLU A 31 -10.33 17.00 -0.77
C GLU A 31 -10.98 16.94 0.61
N LYS A 32 -11.91 17.85 0.90
CA LYS A 32 -12.68 17.83 2.16
C LYS A 32 -13.52 16.57 2.30
N ASN A 33 -14.09 16.10 1.18
CA ASN A 33 -14.75 14.80 1.12
C ASN A 33 -13.82 13.80 0.44
N GLN A 34 -13.32 12.85 1.19
CA GLN A 34 -12.39 11.82 0.72
C GLN A 34 -12.90 11.04 -0.50
N ARG A 35 -14.22 10.91 -0.67
CA ARG A 35 -14.83 10.27 -1.84
C ARG A 35 -14.63 11.07 -3.14
N ASN A 36 -14.26 12.35 -3.05
CA ASN A 36 -13.90 13.17 -4.20
C ASN A 36 -12.42 13.08 -4.57
N SER A 37 -11.61 12.47 -3.73
CA SER A 37 -10.16 12.33 -3.95
C SER A 37 -9.83 11.52 -5.20
N LEU A 38 -8.67 11.80 -5.78
CA LEU A 38 -8.18 11.07 -6.94
C LEU A 38 -8.01 9.59 -6.63
N LEU A 39 -7.39 9.27 -5.50
CA LEU A 39 -7.10 7.90 -5.10
C LEU A 39 -8.38 7.07 -4.88
N TYR A 40 -9.41 7.68 -4.29
CA TYR A 40 -10.72 7.04 -4.14
C TYR A 40 -11.35 6.70 -5.51
N LYS A 41 -11.35 7.66 -6.43
CA LYS A 41 -11.89 7.45 -7.79
C LYS A 41 -11.12 6.38 -8.55
N MET A 42 -9.79 6.36 -8.41
CA MET A 42 -8.94 5.31 -8.98
C MET A 42 -9.23 3.94 -8.37
N ALA A 43 -9.49 3.87 -7.07
CA ALA A 43 -9.82 2.61 -6.40
C ALA A 43 -11.13 2.01 -6.92
N LEU A 44 -12.14 2.85 -7.17
CA LEU A 44 -13.42 2.39 -7.73
C LEU A 44 -13.32 1.96 -9.20
N ASN A 45 -12.33 2.47 -9.92
CA ASN A 45 -12.08 2.17 -11.34
C ASN A 45 -10.65 1.64 -11.50
N SER A 46 -10.33 0.57 -10.80
CA SER A 46 -8.95 0.07 -10.69
C SER A 46 -8.34 -0.40 -12.01
N GLY A 47 -9.17 -0.82 -12.98
CA GLY A 47 -8.70 -1.37 -14.24
C GLY A 47 -7.98 -2.73 -14.11
N LEU A 48 -8.05 -3.38 -12.95
CA LEU A 48 -7.42 -4.69 -12.74
C LEU A 48 -8.03 -5.79 -13.58
N ASP A 49 -9.26 -5.61 -14.02
CA ASP A 49 -9.98 -6.46 -14.97
C ASP A 49 -9.35 -6.53 -16.36
N ALA A 50 -8.54 -5.54 -16.73
CA ALA A 50 -7.77 -5.55 -17.98
C ALA A 50 -6.62 -6.57 -17.97
N PHE A 51 -6.20 -7.06 -16.81
CA PHE A 51 -5.08 -7.98 -16.67
C PHE A 51 -5.53 -9.43 -16.54
N ARG A 52 -4.73 -10.35 -17.11
CA ARG A 52 -4.93 -11.79 -16.95
C ARG A 52 -4.40 -12.28 -15.60
N TYR A 53 -3.32 -11.69 -15.14
CA TYR A 53 -2.64 -12.02 -13.88
C TYR A 53 -2.39 -10.73 -13.08
N VAL A 54 -2.67 -10.79 -11.80
CA VAL A 54 -2.35 -9.74 -10.82
C VAL A 54 -1.54 -10.39 -9.70
N TYR A 55 -0.33 -9.92 -9.48
CA TYR A 55 0.55 -10.39 -8.41
C TYR A 55 0.73 -9.29 -7.38
N LEU A 56 0.41 -9.59 -6.14
CA LEU A 56 0.61 -8.69 -5.02
C LEU A 56 1.74 -9.25 -4.15
N PHE A 57 2.77 -8.44 -3.95
CA PHE A 57 3.88 -8.77 -3.06
C PHE A 57 3.76 -7.94 -1.81
N SER A 58 3.91 -8.57 -0.66
CA SER A 58 3.82 -7.91 0.64
C SER A 58 4.92 -8.39 1.57
N SER A 59 5.41 -7.50 2.44
CA SER A 59 6.38 -7.84 3.45
C SER A 59 6.04 -7.21 4.79
N CYS A 60 6.00 -7.99 5.84
CA CYS A 60 5.85 -7.46 7.19
C CYS A 60 7.08 -6.65 7.67
N GLN A 61 8.18 -6.72 6.92
CA GLN A 61 9.41 -5.97 7.16
C GLN A 61 9.41 -4.62 6.45
N ASP A 62 8.44 -4.35 5.55
CA ASP A 62 8.25 -3.05 4.94
C ASP A 62 7.58 -2.11 5.95
N THR A 63 8.24 -1.01 6.27
CA THR A 63 7.70 0.02 7.15
C THR A 63 7.26 1.28 6.39
N PHE A 64 7.50 1.33 5.07
CA PHE A 64 7.03 2.39 4.21
C PHE A 64 5.57 2.21 3.83
N VAL A 65 5.23 1.00 3.38
CA VAL A 65 3.87 0.65 3.00
C VAL A 65 3.35 -0.39 3.99
N PRO A 66 2.21 -0.15 4.64
CA PRO A 66 1.64 -1.13 5.54
C PRO A 66 1.30 -2.44 4.81
N PHE A 67 1.65 -3.58 5.41
CA PHE A 67 1.43 -4.93 4.88
C PHE A 67 0.03 -5.15 4.26
N HIS A 68 -1.01 -4.69 4.95
CA HIS A 68 -2.38 -4.79 4.43
C HIS A 68 -2.65 -3.93 3.19
N SER A 69 -1.94 -2.79 3.06
CA SER A 69 -2.06 -1.91 1.88
C SER A 69 -1.46 -2.57 0.65
N GLU A 70 -0.30 -3.23 0.80
CA GLU A 70 0.33 -4.00 -0.29
C GLU A 70 -0.54 -5.16 -0.78
N ARG A 71 -1.41 -5.68 0.07
CA ARG A 71 -2.34 -6.77 -0.23
C ARG A 71 -3.72 -6.31 -0.68
N ILE A 72 -3.95 -4.99 -0.70
CA ILE A 72 -5.26 -4.38 -0.95
C ILE A 72 -6.30 -4.97 0.01
N GLU A 73 -6.03 -4.89 1.30
CA GLU A 73 -6.87 -5.43 2.36
C GLU A 73 -7.15 -4.36 3.43
N THR A 74 -8.29 -4.47 4.08
CA THR A 74 -8.62 -3.60 5.22
C THR A 74 -7.79 -4.00 6.44
N SER A 75 -6.97 -3.08 6.94
CA SER A 75 -6.13 -3.33 8.13
C SER A 75 -6.97 -3.52 9.40
N PRO A 76 -6.44 -4.22 10.42
CA PRO A 76 -7.09 -4.29 11.73
C PRO A 76 -7.38 -2.92 12.34
N THR A 77 -6.47 -1.95 12.15
CA THR A 77 -6.64 -0.57 12.61
C THR A 77 -7.88 0.08 11.98
N ILE A 78 -8.01 0.00 10.65
CA ILE A 78 -9.17 0.53 9.93
C ILE A 78 -10.45 -0.20 10.35
N ARG A 79 -10.40 -1.51 10.56
CA ARG A 79 -11.57 -2.25 11.07
C ARG A 79 -12.03 -1.78 12.45
N ALA A 80 -11.09 -1.38 13.30
CA ALA A 80 -11.37 -0.85 14.65
C ALA A 80 -11.80 0.63 14.66
N THR A 81 -11.50 1.39 13.60
CA THR A 81 -11.92 2.79 13.45
C THR A 81 -13.44 2.89 13.28
N LYS A 82 -14.04 3.95 13.79
CA LYS A 82 -15.47 4.24 13.64
C LYS A 82 -15.67 5.46 12.73
N GLY A 83 -16.81 5.51 12.04
CA GLY A 83 -17.21 6.66 11.23
C GLY A 83 -16.88 6.55 9.76
N SER A 84 -17.00 7.68 9.06
CA SER A 84 -16.92 7.76 7.59
C SER A 84 -15.56 7.34 7.01
N GLU A 85 -14.49 7.51 7.74
CA GLU A 85 -13.15 7.12 7.30
C GLU A 85 -13.06 5.60 7.06
N LYS A 86 -13.59 4.80 7.99
CA LYS A 86 -13.68 3.34 7.82
C LYS A 86 -14.45 2.96 6.56
N GLU A 87 -15.59 3.62 6.34
CA GLU A 87 -16.44 3.36 5.18
C GLU A 87 -15.70 3.66 3.88
N VAL A 88 -15.02 4.82 3.79
CA VAL A 88 -14.25 5.21 2.62
C VAL A 88 -13.17 4.18 2.29
N TYR A 89 -12.37 3.75 3.28
CA TYR A 89 -11.36 2.73 3.05
C TYR A 89 -11.96 1.38 2.63
N GLN A 90 -13.09 0.99 3.23
CA GLN A 90 -13.76 -0.25 2.86
C GLN A 90 -14.31 -0.19 1.44
N GLU A 91 -14.89 0.94 1.04
CA GLU A 91 -15.38 1.19 -0.31
C GLU A 91 -14.22 1.12 -1.33
N MET A 92 -13.06 1.71 -1.00
CA MET A 92 -11.87 1.65 -1.86
C MET A 92 -11.37 0.22 -2.05
N VAL A 93 -11.24 -0.56 -0.97
CA VAL A 93 -10.83 -1.97 -1.05
C VAL A 93 -11.81 -2.77 -1.88
N ASN A 94 -13.11 -2.59 -1.63
CA ASN A 94 -14.15 -3.27 -2.39
C ASN A 94 -14.12 -2.85 -3.87
N GLY A 95 -13.91 -1.57 -4.15
CA GLY A 95 -13.81 -1.04 -5.50
C GLY A 95 -12.68 -1.68 -6.31
N PHE A 96 -11.49 -1.82 -5.70
CA PHE A 96 -10.37 -2.52 -6.33
C PHE A 96 -10.73 -3.96 -6.75
N TRP A 97 -11.40 -4.69 -5.87
CA TRP A 97 -11.74 -6.09 -6.14
C TRP A 97 -12.97 -6.26 -7.00
N ASN A 98 -13.85 -5.27 -7.05
CA ASN A 98 -15.10 -5.36 -7.79
C ASN A 98 -14.86 -5.57 -9.29
N GLY A 99 -13.91 -4.84 -9.88
CA GLY A 99 -13.49 -5.03 -11.27
C GLY A 99 -13.00 -6.46 -11.54
N VAL A 100 -12.19 -7.01 -10.63
CA VAL A 100 -11.66 -8.38 -10.75
C VAL A 100 -12.75 -9.45 -10.63
N LEU A 101 -13.69 -9.26 -9.70
CA LEU A 101 -14.76 -10.24 -9.42
C LEU A 101 -15.81 -10.28 -10.53
N HIS A 102 -16.04 -9.17 -11.22
CA HIS A 102 -17.06 -9.03 -12.25
C HIS A 102 -16.46 -8.94 -13.67
N ALA A 103 -15.17 -9.22 -13.82
CA ALA A 103 -14.51 -9.22 -15.11
C ALA A 103 -15.09 -10.29 -16.03
N ASP A 104 -15.31 -9.95 -17.31
CA ASP A 104 -15.72 -10.92 -18.35
C ASP A 104 -14.72 -12.05 -18.53
N LYS A 105 -13.45 -11.77 -18.26
CA LYS A 105 -12.34 -12.74 -18.28
C LYS A 105 -11.89 -13.03 -16.87
N LYS A 106 -11.61 -14.30 -16.58
CA LYS A 106 -11.12 -14.71 -15.27
C LYS A 106 -9.72 -14.13 -15.00
N VAL A 107 -9.65 -13.14 -14.13
CA VAL A 107 -8.39 -12.59 -13.60
C VAL A 107 -7.83 -13.54 -12.54
N LYS A 108 -6.56 -13.89 -12.67
CA LYS A 108 -5.88 -14.72 -11.68
C LYS A 108 -5.08 -13.81 -10.74
N VAL A 109 -5.48 -13.78 -9.48
CA VAL A 109 -4.78 -13.02 -8.44
C VAL A 109 -3.95 -13.95 -7.58
N LYS A 110 -2.67 -13.63 -7.39
CA LYS A 110 -1.77 -14.31 -6.46
C LYS A 110 -1.19 -13.30 -5.47
N LYS A 111 -1.17 -13.66 -4.20
CA LYS A 111 -0.57 -12.87 -3.12
C LYS A 111 0.66 -13.59 -2.60
N PHE A 112 1.78 -12.89 -2.52
CA PHE A 112 3.05 -13.41 -2.05
C PHE A 112 3.48 -12.63 -0.80
N ASP A 113 3.72 -13.35 0.28
CA ASP A 113 4.29 -12.78 1.50
C ASP A 113 5.79 -13.06 1.45
N VAL A 114 6.57 -11.98 1.35
CA VAL A 114 8.02 -12.05 1.21
C VAL A 114 8.67 -11.77 2.56
N TYR A 115 9.59 -12.63 2.94
CA TYR A 115 10.44 -12.45 4.11
C TYR A 115 11.91 -12.46 3.70
N TYR A 116 12.64 -11.43 4.09
CA TYR A 116 14.07 -11.29 3.81
C TYR A 116 14.88 -11.71 5.02
N GLU A 117 15.66 -12.80 4.92
CA GLU A 117 16.43 -13.36 6.03
C GLU A 117 17.60 -12.48 6.48
N ASN A 118 18.21 -11.74 5.56
CA ASN A 118 19.46 -11.02 5.81
C ASN A 118 19.33 -9.51 5.48
N ILE A 119 18.36 -8.84 6.07
CA ILE A 119 18.37 -7.38 6.04
C ILE A 119 19.46 -6.91 7.00
N ALA A 120 20.60 -6.47 6.44
CA ALA A 120 21.67 -5.89 7.24
C ALA A 120 21.12 -4.75 8.11
N VAL A 121 21.51 -4.72 9.38
CA VAL A 121 21.10 -3.67 10.33
C VAL A 121 21.77 -2.36 9.91
N SER A 122 21.12 -1.63 9.02
CA SER A 122 21.50 -0.30 8.56
C SER A 122 20.37 0.68 8.93
N LEU A 123 20.64 1.97 8.87
CA LEU A 123 19.59 2.99 9.04
C LEU A 123 18.45 2.80 8.04
N ASP A 124 18.76 2.41 6.81
CA ASP A 124 17.77 2.13 5.76
C ASP A 124 16.94 0.88 6.08
N SER A 125 17.50 -0.13 6.76
CA SER A 125 16.74 -1.31 7.21
C SER A 125 15.83 -0.99 8.39
N ILE A 126 16.25 -0.10 9.29
CA ILE A 126 15.45 0.38 10.41
C ILE A 126 14.21 1.15 9.90
N ILE A 127 14.36 1.87 8.78
CA ILE A 127 13.28 2.61 8.14
C ILE A 127 12.40 1.69 7.24
N GLY A 128 12.76 0.41 7.06
CA GLY A 128 12.06 -0.53 6.19
C GLY A 128 12.23 -0.28 4.69
N LYS A 129 13.02 0.73 4.30
CA LYS A 129 13.28 1.09 2.90
C LYS A 129 13.95 -0.06 2.13
N THR A 130 14.78 -0.83 2.79
CA THR A 130 15.46 -1.97 2.18
C THR A 130 14.46 -3.05 1.78
N ALA A 131 13.50 -3.40 2.65
CA ALA A 131 12.46 -4.36 2.33
C ALA A 131 11.59 -3.88 1.16
N HIS A 132 11.17 -2.63 1.19
CA HIS A 132 10.37 -2.01 0.12
C HIS A 132 11.05 -2.07 -1.26
N ASN A 133 12.35 -1.76 -1.31
CA ASN A 133 13.11 -1.77 -2.58
C ASN A 133 13.51 -3.16 -3.04
N ASN A 134 13.70 -4.11 -2.12
CA ASN A 134 14.21 -5.44 -2.46
C ASN A 134 13.20 -6.27 -3.24
N VAL A 135 11.91 -6.04 -3.10
CA VAL A 135 10.86 -6.73 -3.89
C VAL A 135 11.16 -6.67 -5.40
N LEU A 136 11.70 -5.54 -5.89
CA LEU A 136 12.02 -5.35 -7.30
C LEU A 136 13.45 -5.76 -7.68
N ARG A 137 14.30 -6.10 -6.71
CA ARG A 137 15.72 -6.40 -6.94
C ARG A 137 16.06 -7.87 -6.72
N GLU A 138 15.27 -8.57 -5.94
CA GLU A 138 15.51 -9.97 -5.65
C GLU A 138 15.29 -10.86 -6.87
N ALA A 139 16.34 -11.56 -7.29
CA ALA A 139 16.29 -12.45 -8.46
C ALA A 139 15.19 -13.51 -8.34
N ASN A 140 14.94 -14.03 -7.14
CA ASN A 140 13.91 -15.03 -6.88
C ASN A 140 12.50 -14.46 -7.13
N VAL A 141 12.25 -13.20 -6.73
CA VAL A 141 10.96 -12.52 -7.00
C VAL A 141 10.78 -12.30 -8.49
N ILE A 142 11.86 -11.85 -9.18
CA ILE A 142 11.83 -11.66 -10.63
C ILE A 142 11.58 -12.99 -11.35
N GLN A 143 12.20 -14.08 -10.92
CA GLN A 143 11.96 -15.41 -11.49
C GLN A 143 10.51 -15.87 -11.31
N MET A 144 9.88 -15.60 -10.16
CA MET A 144 8.47 -15.92 -9.95
C MET A 144 7.52 -15.16 -10.88
N LEU A 145 7.94 -14.01 -11.41
CA LEU A 145 7.17 -13.20 -12.36
C LEU A 145 7.29 -13.71 -13.81
N LEU A 146 8.37 -14.44 -14.12
CA LEU A 146 8.67 -14.90 -15.49
C LEU A 146 8.10 -16.28 -15.81
N PHE A 147 7.66 -17.04 -14.80
CA PHE A 147 7.10 -18.40 -14.92
C PHE A 147 5.71 -18.50 -14.25
#